data_5c3090fd96dd56287c177b2891e1f119
#
_entry.id   5c3090fd96dd56287c177b2891e1f119
#
_cell.length_a   1.000
_cell.length_b   1.000
_cell.length_c   1.000
_cell.angle_alpha   90.00
_cell.angle_beta   90.00
_cell.angle_gamma   90.00
#
_symmetry.space_group_name_H-M   'P 1'
#
loop_
_entity.id
_entity.type
_entity.pdbx_description
1 polymer ?
#
loop_
_entity_poly.entity_id
_entity_poly.type
_entity_poly.pdbx_seq_one_letter_code
_entity_poly.pdbx_strand_id
1 'polypeptide(L)'
;MKYRIFAVLVLMFALSPSALAQDFGKDYKMELTAFFGYTFSEGINFGPDNISGGRLIDKITPKSGVGWGFQADLLAGEMNGFGFQYSEQLSKMELSGAEGQKVEITDMTVRNYHGMFTFNFGSPDAPLRPFLFIGLGMTSYAPDNIEGNSVESKKKFSTTGGGGVKLYRSDHIGIRLAARWTPTFIRSDPSGYWCSPFWIGGCWIIEEPNYSHQFELSGGVTLRF
;
A
#
# COMPACT_ATOMS: atom_id res chain seq x y z
N MET A 1 17.11 -14.77 3.37
CA MET A 1 15.67 -14.46 3.35
C MET A 1 15.03 -14.45 1.95
N LYS A 2 15.78 -14.31 0.87
CA LYS A 2 15.27 -14.20 -0.52
C LYS A 2 14.51 -15.43 -1.07
N TYR A 3 14.76 -16.63 -0.54
CA TYR A 3 14.14 -17.87 -1.04
C TYR A 3 12.80 -18.25 -0.38
N ARG A 4 12.44 -17.62 0.75
CA ARG A 4 11.18 -17.93 1.45
C ARG A 4 9.96 -17.34 0.74
N ILE A 5 10.12 -16.22 0.03
CA ILE A 5 9.02 -15.57 -0.72
C ILE A 5 8.69 -16.39 -1.99
N PHE A 6 9.71 -16.95 -2.64
CA PHE A 6 9.52 -17.78 -3.83
C PHE A 6 8.80 -19.10 -3.51
N ALA A 7 9.09 -19.69 -2.33
CA ALA A 7 8.45 -20.92 -1.88
C ALA A 7 6.94 -20.73 -1.58
N VAL A 8 6.53 -19.57 -1.05
CA VAL A 8 5.11 -19.25 -0.80
C VAL A 8 4.35 -19.05 -2.10
N LEU A 9 4.98 -18.42 -3.10
CA LEU A 9 4.38 -18.24 -4.43
C LEU A 9 4.20 -19.59 -5.14
N VAL A 10 5.18 -20.48 -5.06
CA VAL A 10 5.10 -21.83 -5.65
C VAL A 10 4.07 -22.70 -4.91
N LEU A 11 3.93 -22.56 -3.60
CA LEU A 11 2.93 -23.30 -2.82
C LEU A 11 1.49 -22.85 -3.14
N MET A 12 1.26 -21.57 -3.45
CA MET A 12 -0.04 -21.08 -3.93
C MET A 12 -0.38 -21.61 -5.34
N PHE A 13 0.60 -21.88 -6.18
CA PHE A 13 0.38 -22.51 -7.49
C PHE A 13 0.17 -24.02 -7.41
N ALA A 14 0.66 -24.69 -6.36
CA ALA A 14 0.54 -26.13 -6.18
C ALA A 14 -0.79 -26.59 -5.54
N LEU A 15 -1.56 -25.65 -4.97
CA LEU A 15 -2.94 -25.90 -4.58
C LEU A 15 -3.79 -25.91 -5.85
N SER A 16 -3.79 -27.07 -6.52
CA SER A 16 -4.55 -27.30 -7.74
C SER A 16 -6.02 -26.89 -7.53
N PRO A 17 -6.56 -25.98 -8.35
CA PRO A 17 -7.96 -25.55 -8.24
C PRO A 17 -8.99 -26.67 -8.48
N SER A 18 -8.54 -27.84 -8.92
CA SER A 18 -9.38 -29.01 -9.18
C SER A 18 -10.12 -29.59 -7.95
N ALA A 19 -9.72 -29.22 -6.72
CA ALA A 19 -10.43 -29.69 -5.52
C ALA A 19 -11.60 -28.78 -5.10
N LEU A 20 -11.73 -27.58 -5.66
CA LEU A 20 -12.79 -26.61 -5.34
C LEU A 20 -13.74 -26.34 -6.51
N ALA A 21 -13.50 -26.94 -7.67
CA ALA A 21 -14.39 -26.85 -8.82
C ALA A 21 -15.56 -27.83 -8.68
N GLN A 22 -16.36 -27.68 -7.64
CA GLN A 22 -17.74 -28.15 -7.69
C GLN A 22 -18.52 -27.10 -8.49
N ASP A 23 -19.19 -27.60 -9.52
CA ASP A 23 -20.08 -26.93 -10.46
C ASP A 23 -21.19 -26.14 -9.74
N PHE A 24 -20.83 -25.01 -9.19
CA PHE A 24 -21.75 -23.95 -8.81
C PHE A 24 -21.93 -23.12 -10.06
N GLY A 25 -23.11 -23.18 -10.67
CA GLY A 25 -23.42 -22.39 -11.88
C GLY A 25 -22.75 -21.01 -11.82
N LYS A 26 -22.36 -20.45 -12.91
CA LYS A 26 -21.48 -19.27 -13.20
C LYS A 26 -21.36 -18.12 -12.16
N ASP A 27 -21.71 -18.32 -10.92
CA ASP A 27 -21.60 -17.36 -9.83
C ASP A 27 -20.26 -17.52 -9.12
N TYR A 28 -19.26 -16.78 -9.61
CA TYR A 28 -17.99 -16.67 -8.90
C TYR A 28 -18.22 -16.04 -7.53
N LYS A 29 -17.66 -16.67 -6.49
CA LYS A 29 -17.85 -16.23 -5.10
C LYS A 29 -16.62 -15.51 -4.54
N MET A 30 -15.46 -15.72 -5.13
CA MET A 30 -14.21 -15.18 -4.62
C MET A 30 -13.26 -14.78 -5.76
N GLU A 31 -12.56 -13.68 -5.55
CA GLU A 31 -11.43 -13.25 -6.39
C GLU A 31 -10.17 -13.11 -5.54
N LEU A 32 -9.07 -13.68 -6.02
CA LEU A 32 -7.74 -13.50 -5.44
C LEU A 32 -6.84 -12.79 -6.46
N THR A 33 -6.24 -11.69 -6.07
CA THR A 33 -5.34 -10.91 -6.93
C THR A 33 -3.98 -10.79 -6.29
N ALA A 34 -2.92 -11.14 -7.02
CA ALA A 34 -1.54 -10.77 -6.70
C ALA A 34 -1.09 -9.70 -7.67
N PHE A 35 -0.45 -8.63 -7.18
CA PHE A 35 -0.07 -7.50 -8.01
C PHE A 35 1.30 -6.95 -7.64
N PHE A 36 1.91 -6.27 -8.61
CA PHE A 36 3.11 -5.45 -8.45
C PHE A 36 2.80 -4.05 -8.97
N GLY A 37 3.43 -3.04 -8.39
CA GLY A 37 3.18 -1.67 -8.76
C GLY A 37 4.35 -0.75 -8.45
N TYR A 38 4.20 0.48 -8.91
CA TYR A 38 5.07 1.58 -8.55
C TYR A 38 4.26 2.62 -7.80
N THR A 39 4.73 2.97 -6.60
CA THR A 39 4.07 3.95 -5.72
C THR A 39 4.85 5.25 -5.74
N PHE A 40 4.15 6.33 -6.09
CA PHE A 40 4.58 7.71 -5.93
C PHE A 40 4.15 8.17 -4.54
N SER A 41 5.09 8.57 -3.71
CA SER A 41 4.81 9.03 -2.35
C SER A 41 5.04 10.53 -2.25
N GLU A 42 4.08 11.23 -1.67
CA GLU A 42 4.20 12.62 -1.28
C GLU A 42 4.60 12.71 0.18
N GLY A 43 5.59 13.54 0.50
CA GLY A 43 6.10 13.68 1.85
C GLY A 43 5.26 14.58 2.73
N ILE A 44 5.57 14.54 4.01
CA ILE A 44 4.98 15.36 5.05
C ILE A 44 5.78 16.65 5.16
N ASN A 45 5.12 17.79 4.98
CA ASN A 45 5.73 19.09 5.17
C ASN A 45 5.73 19.43 6.67
N PHE A 46 6.85 19.97 7.14
CA PHE A 46 6.96 20.56 8.47
C PHE A 46 6.94 22.09 8.32
N GLY A 47 6.39 22.77 9.34
CA GLY A 47 6.43 24.22 9.35
C GLY A 47 7.89 24.77 9.38
N PRO A 48 8.09 26.05 9.04
CA PRO A 48 9.41 26.64 8.84
C PRO A 48 10.30 26.72 10.08
N ASP A 49 9.78 26.41 11.26
CA ASP A 49 10.47 26.57 12.55
C ASP A 49 11.18 25.30 13.04
N ASN A 50 11.19 24.23 12.25
CA ASN A 50 11.80 22.98 12.67
C ASN A 50 13.30 22.95 12.37
N ILE A 51 14.10 23.12 13.41
CA ILE A 51 15.57 23.03 13.33
C ILE A 51 16.02 21.71 13.93
N SER A 52 16.64 20.84 13.13
CA SER A 52 17.31 19.64 13.62
C SER A 52 18.76 19.67 13.26
N GLY A 53 19.65 19.59 14.28
CA GLY A 53 21.08 19.60 14.05
C GLY A 53 21.63 20.88 13.39
N GLY A 54 20.96 22.04 13.59
CA GLY A 54 21.35 23.31 12.99
C GLY A 54 20.96 23.47 11.50
N ARG A 55 20.15 22.54 10.95
CA ARG A 55 19.59 22.62 9.60
C ARG A 55 18.07 22.72 9.66
N LEU A 56 17.50 23.60 8.85
CA LEU A 56 16.07 23.69 8.63
C LEU A 56 15.62 22.44 7.83
N ILE A 57 14.71 21.66 8.41
CA ILE A 57 14.11 20.51 7.75
C ILE A 57 12.69 20.87 7.34
N ASP A 58 12.44 20.90 6.04
CA ASP A 58 11.14 21.30 5.49
C ASP A 58 10.21 20.10 5.30
N LYS A 59 10.77 18.94 4.96
CA LYS A 59 9.96 17.80 4.53
C LYS A 59 10.62 16.46 4.83
N ILE A 60 9.83 15.49 5.33
CA ILE A 60 10.20 14.07 5.36
C ILE A 60 9.34 13.35 4.33
N THR A 61 10.00 12.61 3.42
CA THR A 61 9.30 11.92 2.33
C THR A 61 9.72 10.46 2.28
N PRO A 62 8.74 9.52 2.28
CA PRO A 62 9.00 8.18 1.78
C PRO A 62 9.35 8.27 0.30
N LYS A 63 10.49 7.74 -0.11
CA LYS A 63 10.89 7.71 -1.52
C LYS A 63 9.90 6.87 -2.32
N SER A 64 9.54 7.35 -3.50
CA SER A 64 8.77 6.55 -4.46
C SER A 64 9.49 5.26 -4.82
N GLY A 65 8.76 4.17 -4.97
CA GLY A 65 9.40 2.88 -5.18
C GLY A 65 8.46 1.78 -5.65
N VAL A 66 9.04 0.64 -5.94
CA VAL A 66 8.29 -0.56 -6.32
C VAL A 66 7.68 -1.23 -5.10
N GLY A 67 6.52 -1.83 -5.30
CA GLY A 67 5.81 -2.57 -4.28
C GLY A 67 5.12 -3.80 -4.85
N TRP A 68 4.64 -4.63 -3.97
CA TRP A 68 3.85 -5.80 -4.27
C TRP A 68 2.70 -5.92 -3.28
N GLY A 69 1.71 -6.69 -3.63
CA GLY A 69 0.58 -6.91 -2.74
C GLY A 69 -0.34 -8.01 -3.21
N PHE A 70 -1.33 -8.26 -2.39
CA PHE A 70 -2.43 -9.16 -2.72
C PHE A 70 -3.76 -8.57 -2.23
N GLN A 71 -4.82 -8.97 -2.90
CA GLN A 71 -6.20 -8.64 -2.55
C GLN A 71 -7.03 -9.91 -2.63
N ALA A 72 -7.91 -10.10 -1.64
CA ALA A 72 -8.89 -11.16 -1.61
C ALA A 72 -10.27 -10.54 -1.47
N ASP A 73 -11.16 -10.79 -2.42
CA ASP A 73 -12.53 -10.28 -2.45
C ASP A 73 -13.52 -11.43 -2.41
N LEU A 74 -14.52 -11.31 -1.55
CA LEU A 74 -15.74 -12.11 -1.58
C LEU A 74 -16.76 -11.38 -2.44
N LEU A 75 -17.25 -12.03 -3.48
CA LEU A 75 -18.22 -11.43 -4.40
C LEU A 75 -19.63 -11.57 -3.83
N ALA A 76 -20.35 -10.46 -3.78
CA ALA A 76 -21.75 -10.40 -3.39
C ALA A 76 -22.58 -10.03 -4.61
N GLY A 77 -23.06 -11.06 -5.33
CA GLY A 77 -23.70 -10.89 -6.63
C GLY A 77 -22.68 -10.55 -7.73
N GLU A 78 -23.18 -10.03 -8.85
CA GLU A 78 -22.38 -9.84 -10.05
C GLU A 78 -21.45 -8.61 -9.98
N MET A 79 -21.80 -7.59 -9.21
CA MET A 79 -21.13 -6.29 -9.25
C MET A 79 -20.28 -5.99 -8.02
N ASN A 80 -20.68 -6.48 -6.85
CA ASN A 80 -20.08 -6.04 -5.59
C ASN A 80 -19.07 -7.07 -5.06
N GLY A 81 -18.00 -6.58 -4.44
CA GLY A 81 -17.02 -7.39 -3.73
C GLY A 81 -16.63 -6.73 -2.42
N PHE A 82 -16.49 -7.52 -1.37
CA PHE A 82 -15.97 -7.10 -0.07
C PHE A 82 -14.71 -7.90 0.20
N GLY A 83 -13.63 -7.23 0.57
CA GLY A 83 -12.38 -7.94 0.70
C GLY A 83 -11.36 -7.26 1.58
N PHE A 84 -10.17 -7.80 1.50
CA PHE A 84 -9.00 -7.29 2.18
C PHE A 84 -7.85 -7.14 1.21
N GLN A 85 -7.12 -6.05 1.33
CA GLN A 85 -5.92 -5.77 0.55
C GLN A 85 -4.72 -5.56 1.47
N TYR A 86 -3.62 -6.20 1.13
CA TYR A 86 -2.30 -5.94 1.68
C TYR A 86 -1.38 -5.47 0.56
N SER A 87 -0.57 -4.44 0.83
CA SER A 87 0.55 -4.08 -0.03
C SER A 87 1.76 -3.64 0.76
N GLU A 88 2.93 -3.90 0.20
CA GLU A 88 4.23 -3.53 0.77
C GLU A 88 5.06 -2.80 -0.27
N GLN A 89 5.58 -1.64 0.09
CA GLN A 89 6.50 -0.84 -0.71
C GLN A 89 7.85 -0.79 0.00
N LEU A 90 8.90 -1.15 -0.73
CA LEU A 90 10.27 -0.91 -0.31
C LEU A 90 10.63 0.53 -0.67
N SER A 91 10.97 1.32 0.33
CA SER A 91 11.18 2.75 0.24
C SER A 91 12.43 3.15 1.00
N LYS A 92 12.78 4.43 0.92
CA LYS A 92 13.81 5.06 1.76
C LYS A 92 13.23 6.31 2.38
N MET A 93 13.73 6.67 3.54
CA MET A 93 13.38 7.92 4.20
C MET A 93 14.31 9.02 3.69
N GLU A 94 13.76 10.03 3.03
CA GLU A 94 14.49 11.21 2.57
C GLU A 94 14.11 12.42 3.43
N LEU A 95 15.13 13.17 3.89
CA LEU A 95 14.98 14.49 4.45
C LEU A 95 15.27 15.55 3.36
N SER A 96 14.39 16.51 3.23
CA SER A 96 14.63 17.69 2.40
C SER A 96 14.84 18.90 3.29
N GLY A 97 15.98 19.57 3.14
CA GLY A 97 16.27 20.84 3.82
C GLY A 97 15.85 22.05 2.98
N ALA A 98 15.81 23.23 3.60
CA ALA A 98 15.38 24.50 3.00
C ALA A 98 16.17 24.90 1.72
N GLU A 99 17.35 24.37 1.52
CA GLU A 99 18.17 24.60 0.31
C GLU A 99 17.95 23.53 -0.77
N GLY A 100 16.92 22.68 -0.65
CA GLY A 100 16.62 21.62 -1.62
C GLY A 100 17.56 20.42 -1.56
N GLN A 101 18.46 20.36 -0.57
CA GLN A 101 19.33 19.21 -0.34
C GLN A 101 18.49 18.04 0.17
N LYS A 102 18.59 16.89 -0.52
CA LYS A 102 17.95 15.64 -0.12
C LYS A 102 19.00 14.71 0.47
N VAL A 103 18.75 14.22 1.68
CA VAL A 103 19.62 13.26 2.36
C VAL A 103 18.82 11.98 2.63
N GLU A 104 19.27 10.86 2.11
CA GLU A 104 18.71 9.54 2.46
C GLU A 104 19.23 9.15 3.85
N ILE A 105 18.31 8.80 4.78
CA ILE A 105 18.67 8.47 6.17
C ILE A 105 18.73 6.97 6.37
N THR A 106 17.68 6.25 5.96
CA THR A 106 17.54 4.81 6.20
C THR A 106 16.56 4.19 5.21
N ASP A 107 16.68 2.89 5.02
CA ASP A 107 15.66 2.12 4.31
C ASP A 107 14.38 2.07 5.16
N MET A 108 13.24 2.06 4.50
CA MET A 108 11.93 2.05 5.14
C MET A 108 10.97 1.16 4.37
N THR A 109 10.20 0.37 5.09
CA THR A 109 9.11 -0.41 4.52
C THR A 109 7.77 0.24 4.84
N VAL A 110 6.98 0.51 3.81
CA VAL A 110 5.61 1.02 3.96
C VAL A 110 4.63 -0.12 3.66
N ARG A 111 3.78 -0.45 4.64
CA ARG A 111 2.77 -1.51 4.52
C ARG A 111 1.37 -0.94 4.66
N ASN A 112 0.51 -1.30 3.73
CA ASN A 112 -0.90 -0.90 3.74
C ASN A 112 -1.79 -2.12 3.99
N TYR A 113 -2.77 -1.96 4.89
CA TYR A 113 -3.77 -2.96 5.27
C TYR A 113 -5.14 -2.32 5.17
N HIS A 114 -5.95 -2.72 4.21
CA HIS A 114 -7.26 -2.11 3.97
C HIS A 114 -8.36 -3.17 3.83
N GLY A 115 -9.48 -2.94 4.53
CA GLY A 115 -10.75 -3.55 4.16
C GLY A 115 -11.29 -2.84 2.92
N MET A 116 -11.71 -3.60 1.92
CA MET A 116 -12.03 -3.11 0.58
C MET A 116 -13.50 -3.34 0.23
N PHE A 117 -14.08 -2.39 -0.45
CA PHE A 117 -15.31 -2.55 -1.20
C PHE A 117 -15.01 -2.29 -2.68
N THR A 118 -15.30 -3.29 -3.51
CA THR A 118 -15.05 -3.23 -4.96
C THR A 118 -16.38 -3.27 -5.70
N PHE A 119 -16.54 -2.37 -6.66
CA PHE A 119 -17.67 -2.33 -7.56
C PHE A 119 -17.19 -2.64 -8.99
N ASN A 120 -17.65 -3.76 -9.55
CA ASN A 120 -17.31 -4.20 -10.89
C ASN A 120 -18.43 -3.82 -11.86
N PHE A 121 -18.07 -3.28 -13.01
CA PHE A 121 -19.03 -2.91 -14.05
C PHE A 121 -19.15 -4.02 -15.11
N GLY A 122 -20.34 -4.18 -15.64
CA GLY A 122 -20.62 -5.16 -16.70
C GLY A 122 -20.87 -6.58 -16.20
N SER A 123 -21.15 -7.48 -17.15
CA SER A 123 -21.42 -8.88 -16.86
C SER A 123 -20.20 -9.62 -16.31
N PRO A 124 -20.35 -10.61 -15.43
CA PRO A 124 -19.28 -11.50 -14.99
C PRO A 124 -18.53 -12.19 -16.14
N ASP A 125 -19.24 -12.48 -17.21
CA ASP A 125 -18.67 -13.16 -18.40
C ASP A 125 -17.98 -12.21 -19.39
N ALA A 126 -18.04 -10.88 -19.13
CA ALA A 126 -17.40 -9.92 -20.02
C ALA A 126 -15.87 -10.05 -19.97
N PRO A 127 -15.19 -10.12 -21.12
CA PRO A 127 -13.73 -10.25 -21.18
C PRO A 127 -13.01 -9.02 -20.60
N LEU A 128 -13.66 -7.85 -20.63
CA LEU A 128 -13.18 -6.60 -20.05
C LEU A 128 -14.16 -6.14 -18.96
N ARG A 129 -13.69 -6.02 -17.74
CA ARG A 129 -14.49 -5.52 -16.62
C ARG A 129 -13.81 -4.33 -15.94
N PRO A 130 -14.30 -3.11 -16.19
CA PRO A 130 -13.91 -1.96 -15.40
C PRO A 130 -14.34 -2.15 -13.92
N PHE A 131 -13.60 -1.58 -13.00
CA PHE A 131 -13.97 -1.60 -11.58
C PHE A 131 -13.54 -0.32 -10.88
N LEU A 132 -14.25 0.00 -9.82
CA LEU A 132 -13.88 1.00 -8.82
C LEU A 132 -13.76 0.33 -7.46
N PHE A 133 -12.98 0.91 -6.59
CA PHE A 133 -12.88 0.45 -5.21
C PHE A 133 -12.65 1.59 -4.24
N ILE A 134 -13.11 1.38 -3.01
CA ILE A 134 -12.80 2.19 -1.85
C ILE A 134 -12.41 1.29 -0.69
N GLY A 135 -11.64 1.79 0.26
CA GLY A 135 -11.26 1.02 1.44
C GLY A 135 -10.87 1.88 2.62
N LEU A 136 -10.92 1.26 3.78
CA LEU A 136 -10.53 1.85 5.06
C LEU A 136 -9.53 0.92 5.74
N GLY A 137 -8.54 1.49 6.43
CA GLY A 137 -7.55 0.67 7.08
C GLY A 137 -6.42 1.45 7.72
N MET A 138 -5.22 0.91 7.62
CA MET A 138 -4.03 1.52 8.20
C MET A 138 -2.82 1.39 7.29
N THR A 139 -1.94 2.39 7.36
CA THR A 139 -0.59 2.37 6.79
C THR A 139 0.42 2.28 7.93
N SER A 140 1.34 1.34 7.83
CA SER A 140 2.45 1.14 8.76
C SER A 140 3.74 1.60 8.11
N TYR A 141 4.43 2.54 8.74
CA TYR A 141 5.76 3.01 8.36
C TYR A 141 6.77 2.33 9.28
N ALA A 142 7.62 1.50 8.72
CA ALA A 142 8.62 0.74 9.45
C ALA A 142 10.02 1.10 8.91
N PRO A 143 10.72 2.08 9.52
CA PRO A 143 12.12 2.35 9.23
C PRO A 143 12.97 1.16 9.64
N ASP A 144 14.05 0.90 8.90
CA ASP A 144 15.05 -0.06 9.33
C ASP A 144 15.91 0.50 10.47
N ASN A 145 16.68 -0.37 11.12
CA ASN A 145 17.53 0.02 12.23
C ASN A 145 18.52 1.12 11.80
N ILE A 146 18.55 2.18 12.58
CA ILE A 146 19.51 3.28 12.42
C ILE A 146 20.66 3.03 13.43
N GLU A 147 21.88 2.81 12.93
CA GLU A 147 23.10 2.58 13.76
C GLU A 147 22.93 1.53 14.87
N GLY A 148 22.21 0.45 14.58
CA GLY A 148 22.02 -0.66 15.53
C GLY A 148 20.86 -0.49 16.52
N ASN A 149 20.16 0.66 16.52
CA ASN A 149 18.96 0.86 17.31
C ASN A 149 17.70 0.60 16.50
N SER A 150 16.78 -0.20 17.05
CA SER A 150 15.48 -0.46 16.44
C SER A 150 14.58 0.76 16.55
N VAL A 151 14.10 1.22 15.40
CA VAL A 151 13.08 2.29 15.35
C VAL A 151 11.69 1.66 15.34
N GLU A 152 10.83 2.12 16.23
CA GLU A 152 9.48 1.59 16.36
C GLU A 152 8.63 1.93 15.11
N SER A 153 7.94 0.94 14.57
CA SER A 153 7.02 1.16 13.46
C SER A 153 5.80 1.98 13.90
N LYS A 154 5.42 2.97 13.11
CA LYS A 154 4.24 3.81 13.36
C LYS A 154 3.09 3.41 12.43
N LYS A 155 1.94 3.09 13.05
CA LYS A 155 0.69 2.77 12.34
C LYS A 155 -0.22 3.98 12.34
N LYS A 156 -0.73 4.35 11.19
CA LYS A 156 -1.62 5.50 10.99
C LYS A 156 -2.86 5.07 10.23
N PHE A 157 -4.01 5.65 10.58
CA PHE A 157 -5.25 5.44 9.85
C PHE A 157 -5.09 5.93 8.41
N SER A 158 -5.56 5.15 7.47
CA SER A 158 -5.56 5.50 6.04
C SER A 158 -6.84 5.04 5.35
N THR A 159 -7.17 5.75 4.31
CA THR A 159 -8.22 5.35 3.38
C THR A 159 -7.58 5.04 2.04
N THR A 160 -8.27 4.33 1.19
CA THR A 160 -7.81 4.06 -0.16
C THR A 160 -8.96 4.14 -1.13
N GLY A 161 -8.69 4.57 -2.34
CA GLY A 161 -9.68 4.61 -3.41
C GLY A 161 -9.00 4.54 -4.77
N GLY A 162 -9.71 4.03 -5.74
CA GLY A 162 -9.16 3.90 -7.07
C GLY A 162 -10.04 3.12 -8.01
N GLY A 163 -9.44 2.70 -9.11
CA GLY A 163 -10.13 1.93 -10.11
C GLY A 163 -9.19 1.36 -11.14
N GLY A 164 -9.74 0.59 -12.05
CA GLY A 164 -8.97 -0.05 -13.08
C GLY A 164 -9.80 -0.92 -13.99
N VAL A 165 -9.11 -1.86 -14.62
CA VAL A 165 -9.74 -2.83 -15.53
C VAL A 165 -9.22 -4.22 -15.23
N LYS A 166 -10.10 -5.19 -15.33
CA LYS A 166 -9.80 -6.62 -15.31
C LYS A 166 -10.03 -7.17 -16.71
N LEU A 167 -9.05 -7.88 -17.24
CA LEU A 167 -9.08 -8.53 -18.56
C LEU A 167 -9.06 -10.04 -18.33
N TYR A 168 -10.18 -10.72 -18.57
CA TYR A 168 -10.30 -12.15 -18.42
C TYR A 168 -10.09 -12.85 -19.76
N ARG A 169 -9.08 -13.72 -19.81
CA ARG A 169 -8.82 -14.59 -20.97
C ARG A 169 -9.52 -15.94 -20.81
N SER A 170 -9.83 -16.34 -19.60
CA SER A 170 -10.56 -17.55 -19.27
C SER A 170 -11.53 -17.25 -18.13
N ASP A 171 -12.41 -18.19 -17.85
CA ASP A 171 -13.40 -18.06 -16.76
C ASP A 171 -12.77 -17.85 -15.39
N HIS A 172 -11.54 -18.28 -15.17
CA HIS A 172 -10.89 -18.28 -13.87
C HIS A 172 -9.69 -17.33 -13.77
N ILE A 173 -9.07 -16.94 -14.88
CA ILE A 173 -7.80 -16.19 -14.86
C ILE A 173 -7.94 -14.90 -15.66
N GLY A 174 -7.56 -13.80 -15.00
CA GLY A 174 -7.52 -12.48 -15.60
C GLY A 174 -6.26 -11.70 -15.25
N ILE A 175 -6.03 -10.63 -16.00
CA ILE A 175 -5.04 -9.61 -15.74
C ILE A 175 -5.77 -8.40 -15.17
N ARG A 176 -5.24 -7.81 -14.10
CA ARG A 176 -5.75 -6.59 -13.48
C ARG A 176 -4.75 -5.46 -13.67
N LEU A 177 -5.25 -4.29 -14.12
CA LEU A 177 -4.52 -3.03 -14.13
C LEU A 177 -5.29 -2.05 -13.25
N ALA A 178 -4.61 -1.37 -12.34
CA ALA A 178 -5.26 -0.46 -11.39
C ALA A 178 -4.42 0.77 -11.10
N ALA A 179 -5.11 1.88 -10.84
CA ALA A 179 -4.59 3.08 -10.22
C ALA A 179 -5.24 3.23 -8.84
N ARG A 180 -4.43 3.50 -7.82
CA ARG A 180 -4.84 3.61 -6.42
C ARG A 180 -4.29 4.88 -5.80
N TRP A 181 -5.11 5.57 -5.04
CA TRP A 181 -4.72 6.69 -4.20
C TRP A 181 -4.99 6.34 -2.74
N THR A 182 -3.98 6.53 -1.88
CA THR A 182 -4.04 6.18 -0.45
C THR A 182 -3.61 7.39 0.38
N PRO A 183 -4.56 8.23 0.81
CA PRO A 183 -4.30 9.26 1.80
C PRO A 183 -4.18 8.62 3.19
N THR A 184 -3.07 8.89 3.88
CA THR A 184 -2.81 8.48 5.25
C THR A 184 -2.94 9.68 6.16
N PHE A 185 -3.77 9.56 7.20
CA PHE A 185 -4.03 10.61 8.16
C PHE A 185 -2.94 10.63 9.23
N ILE A 186 -2.10 11.66 9.18
CA ILE A 186 -1.04 11.89 10.15
C ILE A 186 -1.53 12.97 11.11
N ARG A 187 -2.27 12.57 12.14
CA ARG A 187 -2.69 13.51 13.19
C ARG A 187 -1.47 13.94 14.00
N SER A 188 -1.32 15.23 14.24
CA SER A 188 -0.47 15.73 15.29
C SER A 188 -1.11 15.34 16.63
N ASP A 189 -0.63 14.27 17.23
CA ASP A 189 -0.92 14.01 18.63
C ASP A 189 0.01 14.94 19.43
N PRO A 190 -0.49 15.74 20.40
CA PRO A 190 0.39 16.54 21.26
C PRO A 190 1.42 15.70 22.04
N SER A 191 1.21 14.38 22.12
CA SER A 191 2.18 13.39 22.61
C SER A 191 3.02 12.76 21.51
N GLY A 192 2.78 13.08 20.26
CA GLY A 192 3.41 12.50 19.06
C GLY A 192 4.73 13.15 18.70
N TYR A 193 5.64 13.29 19.66
CA TYR A 193 7.01 13.68 19.37
C TYR A 193 7.69 12.58 18.57
N TRP A 194 8.06 12.89 17.33
CA TRP A 194 9.06 12.11 16.61
C TRP A 194 10.43 12.56 17.14
N CYS A 195 10.94 11.84 18.10
CA CYS A 195 12.29 12.08 18.59
C CYS A 195 13.24 11.10 17.90
N SER A 196 14.24 11.61 17.21
CA SER A 196 15.39 10.82 16.80
C SER A 196 16.23 10.55 18.05
N PRO A 197 16.56 9.28 18.37
CA PRO A 197 17.43 8.96 19.51
C PRO A 197 18.90 9.35 19.24
N PHE A 198 19.24 9.83 18.04
CA PHE A 198 20.60 10.14 17.63
C PHE A 198 20.84 11.64 17.43
N TRP A 199 22.02 12.07 17.70
CA TRP A 199 22.75 13.34 17.62
C TRP A 199 22.19 14.47 16.72
N ILE A 200 21.22 14.19 15.89
CA ILE A 200 20.37 15.16 15.20
C ILE A 200 19.08 15.30 16.03
N GLY A 201 19.26 15.39 17.35
CA GLY A 201 18.19 15.31 18.34
C GLY A 201 17.24 16.51 18.28
N GLY A 202 16.22 16.40 17.46
CA GLY A 202 15.06 17.25 17.47
C GLY A 202 13.81 16.40 17.67
N CYS A 203 12.91 16.84 18.54
CA CYS A 203 11.54 16.37 18.56
C CYS A 203 10.73 17.31 17.68
N TRP A 204 9.96 16.78 16.71
CA TRP A 204 9.14 17.60 15.84
C TRP A 204 7.69 17.55 16.28
N ILE A 205 7.07 18.71 16.43
CA ILE A 205 5.63 18.86 16.66
C ILE A 205 5.00 19.11 15.31
N ILE A 206 4.09 18.23 14.89
CA ILE A 206 3.30 18.44 13.68
C ILE A 206 2.05 19.21 14.09
N GLU A 207 1.99 20.51 13.81
CA GLU A 207 0.89 21.39 14.25
C GLU A 207 -0.37 21.34 13.37
N GLU A 208 -0.30 20.82 12.14
CA GLU A 208 -1.44 20.74 11.23
C GLU A 208 -1.81 19.29 10.88
N PRO A 209 -3.10 19.02 10.58
CA PRO A 209 -3.52 17.70 10.10
C PRO A 209 -2.95 17.45 8.72
N ASN A 210 -1.75 16.91 8.67
CA ASN A 210 -1.08 16.60 7.43
C ASN A 210 -1.50 15.21 6.95
N TYR A 211 -1.82 15.14 5.66
CA TYR A 211 -2.02 13.88 4.95
C TYR A 211 -0.74 13.54 4.18
N SER A 212 -0.32 12.29 4.27
CA SER A 212 0.66 11.74 3.35
C SER A 212 -0.10 11.05 2.23
N HIS A 213 0.14 11.47 1.01
CA HIS A 213 -0.51 10.92 -0.16
C HIS A 213 0.39 9.92 -0.85
N GLN A 214 -0.17 8.74 -1.15
CA GLN A 214 0.46 7.73 -1.99
C GLN A 214 -0.41 7.50 -3.22
N PHE A 215 0.20 7.51 -4.38
CA PHE A 215 -0.44 7.16 -5.64
C PHE A 215 0.30 5.96 -6.24
N GLU A 216 -0.43 4.88 -6.52
CA GLU A 216 0.13 3.63 -7.04
C GLU A 216 -0.48 3.28 -8.39
N LEU A 217 0.38 2.88 -9.31
CA LEU A 217 -0.01 2.19 -10.54
C LEU A 217 0.43 0.74 -10.44
N SER A 218 -0.49 -0.18 -10.60
CA SER A 218 -0.22 -1.62 -10.41
C SER A 218 -0.80 -2.48 -11.53
N GLY A 219 -0.11 -3.59 -11.77
CA GLY A 219 -0.55 -4.67 -12.63
C GLY A 219 -0.46 -6.00 -11.90
N GLY A 220 -1.38 -6.91 -12.19
CA GLY A 220 -1.42 -8.17 -11.46
C GLY A 220 -2.23 -9.25 -12.16
N VAL A 221 -2.24 -10.42 -11.53
CA VAL A 221 -3.04 -11.57 -11.97
C VAL A 221 -4.17 -11.77 -10.98
N THR A 222 -5.38 -11.94 -11.49
CA THR A 222 -6.59 -12.23 -10.71
C THR A 222 -7.06 -13.64 -11.04
N LEU A 223 -7.31 -14.41 -9.98
CA LEU A 223 -7.96 -15.71 -10.03
C LEU A 223 -9.36 -15.56 -9.45
N ARG A 224 -10.37 -16.12 -10.12
CA ARG A 224 -11.75 -16.14 -9.63
C ARG A 224 -12.30 -17.57 -9.54
N PHE A 225 -13.12 -17.79 -8.51
CA PHE A 225 -13.67 -19.10 -8.14
C PHE A 225 -15.16 -19.02 -7.89
#